data_fffad981fc2ce3edb2178c757fa52cb4
#
_entry.id   fffad981fc2ce3edb2178c757fa52cb4
#
_cell.length_a   1.000
_cell.length_b   1.000
_cell.length_c   1.000
_cell.angle_alpha   90.00
_cell.angle_beta   90.00
_cell.angle_gamma   90.00
#
_symmetry.space_group_name_H-M   'P 1'
#
loop_
_entity.id
_entity.type
_entity.pdbx_description
1 polymer ?
#
loop_
_entity_poly.entity_id
_entity_poly.type
_entity_poly.pdbx_seq_one_letter_code
_entity_poly.pdbx_strand_id
1 'polypeptide(L)'
;MSEGLATDSHPDASTEEVDDKYLLRNPRQIRRLLRALIDQRATLTVHLMGRDQSFASAILEVDEDEDQVLLDGSVNEASNQAAERAGTLLCFAQLDRVRVRFRIEALDRIEQNGRTAFRFPLPDSLYYLQRREFYRLETPITESPTCILRIPDASAADPIELEARVVDISGGGLAVALPVDVPRLTTHATYPECQLALPDQQPFSVPLMVCSQQRQVLPSGVEFLRIGLQFGQLPRGADELIQRYIFRVDRERTARRNGVA
;
A
#
# COMPACT_ATOMS: atom_id res chain seq x y z
N MET A 1 -6.97 -12.98 -36.89
CA MET A 1 -6.37 -13.83 -35.86
C MET A 1 -5.03 -13.23 -35.53
N SER A 2 -4.93 -12.51 -34.44
CA SER A 2 -3.69 -12.17 -33.75
C SER A 2 -4.10 -11.67 -32.37
N GLU A 3 -3.91 -12.51 -31.40
CA GLU A 3 -4.12 -12.25 -29.98
C GLU A 3 -3.08 -11.23 -29.50
N GLY A 4 -3.56 -10.09 -29.03
CA GLY A 4 -2.76 -9.11 -28.31
C GLY A 4 -2.70 -9.47 -26.83
N LEU A 5 -1.56 -9.99 -26.40
CA LEU A 5 -1.22 -10.21 -24.99
C LEU A 5 -1.32 -8.89 -24.21
N ALA A 6 -2.13 -8.90 -23.16
CA ALA A 6 -2.11 -7.89 -22.13
C ALA A 6 -0.74 -7.94 -21.43
N THR A 7 0.06 -6.90 -21.59
CA THR A 7 1.28 -6.70 -20.82
C THR A 7 0.91 -6.29 -19.42
N ASP A 8 0.96 -7.25 -18.52
CA ASP A 8 0.98 -7.06 -17.08
C ASP A 8 2.22 -6.24 -16.75
N SER A 9 2.04 -4.96 -16.45
CA SER A 9 3.12 -4.07 -16.03
C SER A 9 3.55 -4.45 -14.62
N HIS A 10 4.57 -5.31 -14.55
CA HIS A 10 5.31 -5.57 -13.33
C HIS A 10 5.87 -4.24 -12.81
N PRO A 11 5.74 -3.94 -11.51
CA PRO A 11 6.42 -2.80 -10.93
C PRO A 11 7.93 -3.03 -11.05
N ASP A 12 8.56 -2.16 -11.80
CA ASP A 12 9.98 -2.07 -12.02
C ASP A 12 10.76 -2.24 -10.70
N ALA A 13 11.66 -3.23 -10.66
CA ALA A 13 12.55 -3.50 -9.52
C ALA A 13 13.68 -2.45 -9.39
N SER A 14 13.50 -1.29 -10.03
CA SER A 14 14.42 -0.16 -9.98
C SER A 14 14.36 0.49 -8.60
N THR A 15 15.44 0.32 -7.87
CA THR A 15 16.04 1.19 -6.83
C THR A 15 15.14 2.33 -6.34
N GLU A 16 14.03 2.01 -5.63
CA GLU A 16 13.44 3.00 -4.73
C GLU A 16 14.54 3.35 -3.72
N GLU A 17 14.94 4.62 -3.65
CA GLU A 17 15.80 5.13 -2.60
C GLU A 17 15.27 4.64 -1.26
N VAL A 18 16.07 3.81 -0.60
CA VAL A 18 15.72 3.21 0.70
C VAL A 18 15.76 4.33 1.72
N ASP A 19 14.60 4.91 2.03
CA ASP A 19 14.48 5.87 3.11
C ASP A 19 14.80 5.14 4.44
N ASP A 20 15.92 5.46 5.03
CA ASP A 20 16.45 4.87 6.27
C ASP A 20 15.42 4.87 7.41
N LYS A 21 14.46 5.76 7.36
CA LYS A 21 13.33 5.86 8.32
C LYS A 21 12.52 4.55 8.43
N TYR A 22 12.45 3.77 7.37
CA TYR A 22 11.68 2.52 7.32
C TYR A 22 12.53 1.27 7.41
N LEU A 23 13.83 1.42 7.60
CA LEU A 23 14.77 0.33 7.71
C LEU A 23 14.96 -0.07 9.19
N LEU A 24 14.48 -1.24 9.53
CA LEU A 24 14.66 -1.83 10.86
C LEU A 24 15.97 -2.60 10.90
N ARG A 25 16.78 -2.31 11.92
CA ARG A 25 18.08 -3.00 12.21
C ARG A 25 18.09 -3.70 13.57
N ASN A 26 17.02 -3.51 14.35
CA ASN A 26 16.94 -4.16 15.66
C ASN A 26 16.52 -5.63 15.50
N PRO A 27 17.36 -6.62 15.90
CA PRO A 27 17.08 -8.04 15.72
C PRO A 27 15.76 -8.49 16.35
N ARG A 28 15.41 -7.95 17.52
CA ARG A 28 14.13 -8.28 18.19
C ARG A 28 12.92 -7.82 17.39
N GLN A 29 13.01 -6.65 16.76
CA GLN A 29 11.92 -6.16 15.89
C GLN A 29 11.81 -6.98 14.60
N ILE A 30 12.95 -7.33 14.01
CA ILE A 30 13.01 -8.19 12.80
C ILE A 30 12.38 -9.55 13.10
N ARG A 31 12.80 -10.24 14.19
CA ARG A 31 12.20 -11.53 14.59
C ARG A 31 10.70 -11.42 14.80
N ARG A 32 10.24 -10.36 15.48
CA ARG A 32 8.80 -10.12 15.70
C ARG A 32 8.02 -10.01 14.39
N LEU A 33 8.55 -9.28 13.40
CA LEU A 33 7.92 -9.13 12.11
C LEU A 33 7.91 -10.43 11.29
N LEU A 34 9.03 -11.17 11.27
CA LEU A 34 9.08 -12.47 10.59
C LEU A 34 8.11 -13.46 11.21
N ARG A 35 7.95 -13.48 12.54
CA ARG A 35 6.93 -14.31 13.22
C ARG A 35 5.51 -13.87 12.86
N ALA A 36 5.25 -12.58 12.80
CA ALA A 36 3.94 -12.09 12.39
C ALA A 36 3.60 -12.50 10.94
N LEU A 37 4.60 -12.62 10.05
CA LEU A 37 4.38 -13.20 8.71
C LEU A 37 4.00 -14.68 8.78
N ILE A 38 4.58 -15.47 9.70
CA ILE A 38 4.20 -16.86 9.93
C ILE A 38 2.77 -16.95 10.46
N ASP A 39 2.46 -16.19 11.51
CA ASP A 39 1.14 -16.20 12.18
C ASP A 39 0.01 -15.84 11.21
N GLN A 40 0.25 -14.89 10.30
CA GLN A 40 -0.70 -14.48 9.28
C GLN A 40 -0.65 -15.34 8.00
N ARG A 41 0.21 -16.35 7.95
CA ARG A 41 0.45 -17.19 6.76
C ARG A 41 0.70 -16.33 5.52
N ALA A 42 1.49 -15.27 5.67
CA ALA A 42 1.75 -14.34 4.60
C ALA A 42 2.58 -15.00 3.50
N THR A 43 2.14 -14.85 2.25
CA THR A 43 2.91 -15.30 1.09
C THR A 43 4.04 -14.31 0.82
N LEU A 44 5.23 -14.84 0.55
CA LEU A 44 6.37 -14.08 0.08
C LEU A 44 6.53 -14.25 -1.43
N THR A 45 6.94 -13.18 -2.10
CA THR A 45 7.52 -13.28 -3.46
C THR A 45 9.03 -13.17 -3.32
N VAL A 46 9.73 -14.20 -3.76
CA VAL A 46 11.20 -14.30 -3.69
C VAL A 46 11.76 -14.06 -5.09
N HIS A 47 12.51 -12.97 -5.25
CA HIS A 47 13.22 -12.64 -6.49
C HIS A 47 14.68 -13.04 -6.39
N LEU A 48 15.19 -13.67 -7.45
CA LEU A 48 16.57 -14.06 -7.59
C LEU A 48 17.39 -12.88 -8.12
N MET A 49 18.32 -12.35 -7.31
CA MET A 49 19.12 -11.21 -7.74
C MET A 49 19.96 -11.54 -8.98
N GLY A 50 19.97 -10.60 -9.95
CA GLY A 50 20.67 -10.78 -11.23
C GLY A 50 19.97 -11.70 -12.24
N ARG A 51 18.72 -12.11 -11.95
CA ARG A 51 17.90 -12.95 -12.84
C ARG A 51 16.47 -12.44 -12.87
N ASP A 52 15.81 -12.53 -14.02
CA ASP A 52 14.38 -12.24 -14.15
C ASP A 52 13.56 -13.49 -13.78
N GLN A 53 13.73 -13.95 -12.53
CA GLN A 53 13.04 -15.11 -11.98
C GLN A 53 12.57 -14.83 -10.56
N SER A 54 11.37 -15.31 -10.26
CA SER A 54 10.80 -15.25 -8.91
C SER A 54 9.93 -16.49 -8.64
N PHE A 55 9.69 -16.76 -7.35
CA PHE A 55 8.76 -17.80 -6.93
C PHE A 55 8.03 -17.39 -5.64
N ALA A 56 6.86 -17.99 -5.42
CA ALA A 56 6.11 -17.83 -4.19
C ALA A 56 6.68 -18.72 -3.07
N SER A 57 6.75 -18.19 -1.87
CA SER A 57 7.31 -18.85 -0.69
C SER A 57 6.61 -18.39 0.58
N ALA A 58 7.05 -18.89 1.75
CA ALA A 58 6.62 -18.47 3.07
C ALA A 58 7.76 -18.62 4.08
N ILE A 59 7.76 -17.83 5.15
CA ILE A 59 8.61 -18.10 6.31
C ILE A 59 7.96 -19.25 7.08
N LEU A 60 8.72 -20.29 7.35
CA LEU A 60 8.26 -21.49 8.08
C LEU A 60 8.59 -21.41 9.55
N GLU A 61 9.78 -20.89 9.90
CA GLU A 61 10.29 -20.88 11.25
C GLU A 61 11.26 -19.71 11.48
N VAL A 62 11.31 -19.22 12.70
CA VAL A 62 12.34 -18.28 13.20
C VAL A 62 12.91 -18.90 14.47
N ASP A 63 14.11 -19.44 14.37
CA ASP A 63 14.87 -19.98 15.50
C ASP A 63 15.54 -18.83 16.24
N GLU A 64 15.22 -18.67 17.53
CA GLU A 64 15.79 -17.60 18.37
C GLU A 64 17.14 -17.94 18.94
N ASP A 65 17.40 -19.22 19.15
CA ASP A 65 18.62 -19.69 19.81
C ASP A 65 19.80 -19.66 18.81
N GLU A 66 19.52 -20.00 17.55
CA GLU A 66 20.54 -20.05 16.49
C GLU A 66 20.55 -18.82 15.59
N ASP A 67 19.62 -17.87 15.78
CA ASP A 67 19.43 -16.72 14.90
C ASP A 67 19.23 -17.12 13.42
N GLN A 68 18.52 -18.20 13.20
CA GLN A 68 18.24 -18.76 11.88
C GLN A 68 16.76 -18.58 11.50
N VAL A 69 16.54 -18.48 10.20
CA VAL A 69 15.21 -18.39 9.62
C VAL A 69 15.07 -19.47 8.56
N LEU A 70 13.89 -20.09 8.51
CA LEU A 70 13.57 -21.11 7.53
C LEU A 70 12.55 -20.59 6.53
N LEU A 71 12.89 -20.68 5.27
CA LEU A 71 12.07 -20.30 4.13
C LEU A 71 11.59 -21.55 3.37
N ASP A 72 10.33 -21.60 3.00
CA ASP A 72 9.79 -22.67 2.15
C ASP A 72 10.44 -22.65 0.76
N GLY A 73 10.74 -23.81 0.22
CA GLY A 73 11.22 -23.93 -1.15
C GLY A 73 10.08 -23.80 -2.17
N SER A 74 10.46 -23.63 -3.43
CA SER A 74 9.51 -23.73 -4.53
C SER A 74 9.08 -25.17 -4.77
N VAL A 75 7.86 -25.39 -5.23
CA VAL A 75 7.44 -26.70 -5.76
C VAL A 75 8.18 -27.06 -7.03
N ASN A 76 8.80 -26.09 -7.71
CA ASN A 76 9.60 -26.28 -8.91
C ASN A 76 11.08 -26.41 -8.54
N GLU A 77 11.62 -27.59 -8.75
CA GLU A 77 13.02 -27.91 -8.44
C GLU A 77 14.02 -27.02 -9.21
N ALA A 78 13.72 -26.64 -10.44
CA ALA A 78 14.58 -25.73 -11.20
C ALA A 78 14.68 -24.33 -10.54
N SER A 79 13.60 -23.86 -9.89
CA SER A 79 13.59 -22.62 -9.12
C SER A 79 14.43 -22.75 -7.86
N ASN A 80 14.40 -23.91 -7.18
CA ASN A 80 15.22 -24.15 -5.99
C ASN A 80 16.71 -24.14 -6.32
N GLN A 81 17.10 -24.84 -7.40
CA GLN A 81 18.48 -24.83 -7.87
C GLN A 81 18.93 -23.44 -8.33
N ALA A 82 18.03 -22.67 -8.95
CA ALA A 82 18.33 -21.31 -9.36
C ALA A 82 18.52 -20.37 -8.14
N ALA A 83 17.71 -20.54 -7.08
CA ALA A 83 17.84 -19.79 -5.82
C ALA A 83 19.19 -20.09 -5.14
N GLU A 84 19.57 -21.36 -5.03
CA GLU A 84 20.85 -21.78 -4.46
C GLU A 84 22.04 -21.17 -5.21
N ARG A 85 21.97 -21.12 -6.55
CA ARG A 85 23.05 -20.54 -7.40
C ARG A 85 23.05 -18.99 -7.41
N ALA A 86 21.94 -18.35 -7.11
CA ALA A 86 21.85 -16.88 -7.12
C ALA A 86 22.66 -16.26 -5.96
N GLY A 87 22.81 -16.99 -4.84
CA GLY A 87 23.53 -16.53 -3.65
C GLY A 87 22.85 -15.38 -2.91
N THR A 88 22.03 -14.57 -3.60
CA THR A 88 21.30 -13.47 -3.01
C THR A 88 19.85 -13.50 -3.47
N LEU A 89 18.93 -13.44 -2.52
CA LEU A 89 17.49 -13.38 -2.77
C LEU A 89 16.93 -12.08 -2.20
N LEU A 90 15.94 -11.51 -2.89
CA LEU A 90 15.17 -10.36 -2.42
C LEU A 90 13.74 -10.79 -2.16
N CYS A 91 13.33 -10.73 -0.90
CA CYS A 91 12.02 -11.18 -0.45
C CYS A 91 11.08 -9.99 -0.27
N PHE A 92 9.86 -10.13 -0.79
CA PHE A 92 8.76 -9.20 -0.63
C PHE A 92 7.58 -9.90 0.02
N ALA A 93 6.97 -9.24 1.00
CA ALA A 93 5.75 -9.68 1.64
C ALA A 93 4.85 -8.50 1.97
N GLN A 94 3.66 -8.82 2.45
CA GLN A 94 2.72 -7.85 3.00
C GLN A 94 2.26 -8.33 4.38
N LEU A 95 2.41 -7.46 5.39
CA LEU A 95 1.91 -7.68 6.75
C LEU A 95 0.96 -6.53 7.09
N ASP A 96 -0.30 -6.83 7.38
CA ASP A 96 -1.33 -5.81 7.67
C ASP A 96 -1.39 -4.67 6.62
N ARG A 97 -1.28 -5.03 5.34
CA ARG A 97 -1.20 -4.09 4.19
C ARG A 97 0.05 -3.21 4.17
N VAL A 98 1.03 -3.49 5.02
CA VAL A 98 2.35 -2.85 5.01
C VAL A 98 3.33 -3.70 4.22
N ARG A 99 4.07 -3.08 3.32
CA ARG A 99 5.11 -3.78 2.55
C ARG A 99 6.28 -4.12 3.43
N VAL A 100 6.69 -5.38 3.39
CA VAL A 100 7.91 -5.92 4.03
C VAL A 100 8.87 -6.30 2.92
N ARG A 101 10.13 -5.91 3.05
CA ARG A 101 11.21 -6.31 2.13
C ARG A 101 12.47 -6.60 2.92
N PHE A 102 13.13 -7.70 2.60
CA PHE A 102 14.44 -8.04 3.16
C PHE A 102 15.26 -8.82 2.15
N ARG A 103 16.56 -8.82 2.37
CA ARG A 103 17.55 -9.54 1.54
C ARG A 103 18.06 -10.75 2.29
N ILE A 104 18.30 -11.83 1.57
CA ILE A 104 19.00 -13.03 2.04
C ILE A 104 20.30 -13.10 1.23
N GLU A 105 21.45 -13.07 1.90
CA GLU A 105 22.78 -13.06 1.26
C GLU A 105 23.53 -14.39 1.41
N ALA A 106 23.11 -15.21 2.36
CA ALA A 106 23.64 -16.56 2.55
C ALA A 106 22.46 -17.49 2.82
N LEU A 107 22.40 -18.60 2.14
CA LEU A 107 21.34 -19.58 2.33
C LEU A 107 21.89 -21.00 2.17
N ASP A 108 21.42 -21.90 3.03
CA ASP A 108 21.71 -23.32 2.95
C ASP A 108 20.42 -24.05 2.54
N ARG A 109 20.51 -24.84 1.49
CA ARG A 109 19.41 -25.71 1.11
C ARG A 109 19.35 -26.91 2.06
N ILE A 110 18.18 -27.17 2.58
CA ILE A 110 17.91 -28.31 3.45
C ILE A 110 16.63 -29.04 2.96
N GLU A 111 16.45 -30.24 3.45
CA GLU A 111 15.20 -30.99 3.30
C GLU A 111 14.45 -31.01 4.63
N GLN A 112 13.21 -30.55 4.63
CA GLN A 112 12.33 -30.58 5.78
C GLN A 112 11.00 -31.26 5.40
N ASN A 113 10.68 -32.34 6.11
CA ASN A 113 9.44 -33.12 5.86
C ASN A 113 9.28 -33.58 4.40
N GLY A 114 10.38 -33.94 3.73
CA GLY A 114 10.36 -34.38 2.34
C GLY A 114 10.20 -33.27 1.31
N ARG A 115 10.39 -32.02 1.72
CA ARG A 115 10.34 -30.84 0.84
C ARG A 115 11.61 -30.00 0.97
N THR A 116 11.97 -29.34 -0.12
CA THR A 116 13.08 -28.37 -0.10
C THR A 116 12.68 -27.16 0.75
N ALA A 117 13.60 -26.75 1.61
CA ALA A 117 13.56 -25.51 2.36
C ALA A 117 14.93 -24.82 2.32
N PHE A 118 14.97 -23.53 2.66
CA PHE A 118 16.21 -22.76 2.72
C PHE A 118 16.38 -22.19 4.11
N ARG A 119 17.52 -22.49 4.73
CA ARG A 119 17.92 -21.92 6.00
C ARG A 119 18.87 -20.75 5.76
N PHE A 120 18.67 -19.66 6.47
CA PHE A 120 19.49 -18.47 6.36
C PHE A 120 19.57 -17.74 7.70
N PRO A 121 20.67 -16.99 7.98
CA PRO A 121 20.79 -16.21 9.20
C PRO A 121 19.75 -15.09 9.25
N LEU A 122 19.37 -14.67 10.46
CA LEU A 122 18.47 -13.54 10.64
C LEU A 122 18.98 -12.33 9.83
N PRO A 123 18.16 -11.69 8.99
CA PRO A 123 18.62 -10.55 8.20
C PRO A 123 19.10 -9.40 9.06
N ASP A 124 20.22 -8.76 8.70
CA ASP A 124 20.76 -7.58 9.39
C ASP A 124 19.82 -6.39 9.35
N SER A 125 18.98 -6.34 8.32
CA SER A 125 17.99 -5.30 8.17
C SER A 125 16.74 -5.79 7.43
N LEU A 126 15.62 -5.18 7.78
CA LEU A 126 14.34 -5.45 7.16
C LEU A 126 13.63 -4.12 6.90
N TYR A 127 13.16 -3.92 5.70
CA TYR A 127 12.42 -2.74 5.31
C TYR A 127 10.93 -2.94 5.58
N TYR A 128 10.38 -2.13 6.49
CA TYR A 128 8.97 -2.14 6.88
C TYR A 128 8.33 -0.80 6.53
N LEU A 129 7.69 -0.72 5.35
CA LEU A 129 7.24 0.52 4.75
C LEU A 129 5.91 1.00 5.32
N GLN A 130 5.88 1.32 6.61
CA GLN A 130 4.72 1.94 7.25
C GLN A 130 4.73 3.45 7.03
N ARG A 131 4.36 3.90 5.82
CA ARG A 131 4.24 5.32 5.47
C ARG A 131 2.96 5.98 6.01
N ARG A 132 1.95 5.17 6.39
CA ARG A 132 0.63 5.67 6.78
C ARG A 132 0.52 5.76 8.30
N GLU A 133 0.38 6.98 8.79
CA GLU A 133 0.13 7.25 10.22
C GLU A 133 -1.35 7.02 10.57
N PHE A 134 -2.25 7.19 9.58
CA PHE A 134 -3.69 7.09 9.77
C PHE A 134 -4.27 5.92 8.98
N TYR A 135 -5.24 5.24 9.61
CA TYR A 135 -6.10 4.29 8.93
C TYR A 135 -6.84 4.99 7.79
N ARG A 136 -6.92 4.34 6.63
CA ARG A 136 -7.67 4.83 5.47
C ARG A 136 -8.90 3.98 5.22
N LEU A 137 -10.05 4.63 5.25
CA LEU A 137 -11.31 4.03 4.89
C LEU A 137 -11.56 4.22 3.39
N GLU A 138 -11.71 3.14 2.64
CA GLU A 138 -12.31 3.21 1.30
C GLU A 138 -13.79 3.54 1.44
N THR A 139 -14.27 4.60 0.81
CA THR A 139 -15.64 5.05 0.94
C THR A 139 -16.60 4.17 0.13
N PRO A 140 -17.81 3.87 0.65
CA PRO A 140 -18.83 3.17 -0.13
C PRO A 140 -19.27 4.03 -1.31
N ILE A 141 -19.67 3.39 -2.42
CA ILE A 141 -20.08 4.13 -3.63
C ILE A 141 -21.37 4.94 -3.37
N THR A 142 -22.29 4.38 -2.61
CA THR A 142 -23.63 4.96 -2.36
C THR A 142 -23.65 6.09 -1.33
N GLU A 143 -22.68 6.10 -0.42
CA GLU A 143 -22.56 7.08 0.68
C GLU A 143 -21.15 7.69 0.73
N SER A 144 -20.59 7.98 -0.45
CA SER A 144 -19.31 8.65 -0.54
C SER A 144 -19.44 10.11 -0.15
N PRO A 145 -18.49 10.65 0.62
CA PRO A 145 -18.33 12.09 0.73
C PRO A 145 -18.04 12.70 -0.62
N THR A 146 -18.39 13.97 -0.79
CA THR A 146 -17.97 14.78 -1.94
C THR A 146 -16.98 15.86 -1.51
N CYS A 147 -16.09 16.20 -2.41
CA CYS A 147 -15.10 17.26 -2.22
C CYS A 147 -15.18 18.24 -3.38
N ILE A 148 -15.35 19.53 -3.10
CA ILE A 148 -15.26 20.59 -4.09
C ILE A 148 -13.87 21.18 -4.01
N LEU A 149 -13.07 20.97 -5.05
CA LEU A 149 -11.74 21.55 -5.20
C LEU A 149 -11.89 22.93 -5.84
N ARG A 150 -11.38 23.97 -5.18
CA ARG A 150 -11.34 25.33 -5.73
C ARG A 150 -9.95 25.63 -6.21
N ILE A 151 -9.79 25.70 -7.53
CA ILE A 151 -8.51 25.87 -8.20
C ILE A 151 -8.43 27.31 -8.70
N PRO A 152 -7.44 28.12 -8.27
CA PRO A 152 -7.25 29.47 -8.80
C PRO A 152 -7.09 29.44 -10.33
N ASP A 153 -7.85 30.25 -11.04
CA ASP A 153 -7.70 30.45 -12.48
C ASP A 153 -6.99 31.78 -12.75
N ALA A 154 -5.81 31.71 -13.35
CA ALA A 154 -5.04 32.91 -13.68
C ALA A 154 -5.72 33.80 -14.73
N SER A 155 -6.69 33.26 -15.47
CA SER A 155 -7.42 33.95 -16.56
C SER A 155 -8.81 34.45 -16.15
N ALA A 156 -9.32 34.08 -14.96
CA ALA A 156 -10.63 34.43 -14.48
C ALA A 156 -10.61 34.95 -13.03
N ALA A 157 -11.63 35.76 -12.67
CA ALA A 157 -11.75 36.28 -11.30
C ALA A 157 -12.23 35.21 -10.33
N ASP A 158 -12.99 34.23 -10.81
CA ASP A 158 -13.54 33.13 -10.00
C ASP A 158 -12.70 31.85 -10.17
N PRO A 159 -12.50 31.07 -9.11
CA PRO A 159 -11.80 29.80 -9.18
C PRO A 159 -12.59 28.76 -9.96
N ILE A 160 -11.89 27.83 -10.59
CA ILE A 160 -12.52 26.64 -11.16
C ILE A 160 -12.95 25.72 -10.01
N GLU A 161 -14.24 25.39 -9.95
CA GLU A 161 -14.78 24.43 -9.01
C GLU A 161 -14.88 23.04 -9.66
N LEU A 162 -14.20 22.05 -9.04
CA LEU A 162 -14.28 20.67 -9.45
C LEU A 162 -14.92 19.85 -8.33
N GLU A 163 -16.15 19.40 -8.56
CA GLU A 163 -16.78 18.45 -7.66
C GLU A 163 -16.26 17.04 -7.92
N ALA A 164 -15.82 16.39 -6.86
CA ALA A 164 -15.21 15.08 -6.92
C ALA A 164 -15.75 14.15 -5.84
N ARG A 165 -15.94 12.88 -6.20
CA ARG A 165 -16.26 11.83 -5.24
C ARG A 165 -15.00 11.48 -4.45
N VAL A 166 -15.11 11.42 -3.12
CA VAL A 166 -14.04 10.91 -2.26
C VAL A 166 -14.01 9.38 -2.36
N VAL A 167 -12.88 8.81 -2.72
CA VAL A 167 -12.70 7.34 -2.87
C VAL A 167 -12.06 6.69 -1.66
N ASP A 168 -11.26 7.43 -0.90
CA ASP A 168 -10.85 7.05 0.45
C ASP A 168 -10.59 8.29 1.32
N ILE A 169 -10.70 8.10 2.63
CA ILE A 169 -10.53 9.15 3.64
C ILE A 169 -9.82 8.60 4.87
N SER A 170 -9.02 9.45 5.52
CA SER A 170 -8.30 9.16 6.76
C SER A 170 -8.25 10.41 7.64
N GLY A 171 -7.68 10.30 8.85
CA GLY A 171 -7.44 11.48 9.69
C GLY A 171 -6.43 12.49 9.12
N GLY A 172 -5.57 12.08 8.17
CA GLY A 172 -4.56 12.96 7.57
C GLY A 172 -4.88 13.48 6.19
N GLY A 173 -5.96 13.01 5.54
CA GLY A 173 -6.29 13.41 4.18
C GLY A 173 -7.29 12.49 3.50
N LEU A 174 -7.52 12.73 2.24
CA LEU A 174 -8.47 11.99 1.40
C LEU A 174 -7.92 11.75 0.00
N ALA A 175 -8.54 10.86 -0.75
CA ALA A 175 -8.33 10.76 -2.19
C ALA A 175 -9.66 10.95 -2.92
N VAL A 176 -9.58 11.64 -4.05
CA VAL A 176 -10.74 11.89 -4.92
C VAL A 176 -10.56 11.23 -6.28
N ALA A 177 -11.67 10.92 -6.92
CA ALA A 177 -11.75 10.51 -8.32
C ALA A 177 -12.28 11.65 -9.17
N LEU A 178 -11.52 12.02 -10.19
CA LEU A 178 -11.88 13.04 -11.19
C LEU A 178 -11.78 12.47 -12.60
N PRO A 179 -12.53 13.00 -13.57
CA PRO A 179 -12.34 12.68 -14.98
C PRO A 179 -10.90 12.97 -15.44
N VAL A 180 -10.44 12.31 -16.50
CA VAL A 180 -9.07 12.46 -17.00
C VAL A 180 -8.81 13.77 -17.76
N ASP A 181 -9.87 14.46 -18.17
CA ASP A 181 -9.87 15.70 -18.94
C ASP A 181 -9.89 16.99 -18.10
N VAL A 182 -9.86 16.86 -16.76
CA VAL A 182 -9.77 18.02 -15.88
C VAL A 182 -8.38 18.66 -15.90
N PRO A 183 -8.26 19.96 -15.56
CA PRO A 183 -6.97 20.62 -15.40
C PRO A 183 -6.07 19.85 -14.41
N ARG A 184 -4.80 19.69 -14.79
CA ARG A 184 -3.82 19.06 -13.88
C ARG A 184 -3.60 19.94 -12.66
N LEU A 185 -3.72 19.34 -11.48
CA LEU A 185 -3.34 20.02 -10.25
C LEU A 185 -1.82 20.00 -10.08
N THR A 186 -1.28 21.06 -9.50
CA THR A 186 0.16 21.10 -9.21
C THR A 186 0.46 20.26 -7.97
N THR A 187 1.35 19.29 -8.08
CA THR A 187 1.80 18.48 -6.93
C THR A 187 2.46 19.40 -5.89
N HIS A 188 2.16 19.19 -4.62
CA HIS A 188 2.54 20.01 -3.47
C HIS A 188 1.91 21.41 -3.41
N ALA A 189 1.04 21.77 -4.36
CA ALA A 189 0.25 22.99 -4.22
C ALA A 189 -0.85 22.79 -3.17
N THR A 190 -1.11 23.87 -2.42
CA THR A 190 -2.20 23.92 -1.42
C THR A 190 -3.36 24.75 -1.95
N TYR A 191 -4.56 24.20 -1.82
CA TYR A 191 -5.82 24.84 -2.17
C TYR A 191 -6.59 25.10 -0.86
N PRO A 192 -6.61 26.35 -0.37
CA PRO A 192 -7.07 26.67 0.99
C PRO A 192 -8.59 26.64 1.14
N GLU A 193 -9.34 26.82 0.06
CA GLU A 193 -10.78 27.05 0.10
C GLU A 193 -11.61 25.88 -0.43
N CYS A 194 -11.06 24.65 -0.40
CA CYS A 194 -11.80 23.47 -0.76
C CYS A 194 -12.92 23.19 0.25
N GLN A 195 -13.96 22.48 -0.18
CA GLN A 195 -15.07 22.08 0.70
C GLN A 195 -15.19 20.56 0.75
N LEU A 196 -15.41 20.03 1.94
CA LEU A 196 -15.71 18.62 2.18
C LEU A 196 -17.14 18.49 2.70
N ALA A 197 -17.96 17.72 2.00
CA ALA A 197 -19.30 17.34 2.41
C ALA A 197 -19.31 15.86 2.81
N LEU A 198 -19.45 15.60 4.10
CA LEU A 198 -19.69 14.26 4.63
C LEU A 198 -21.19 13.96 4.58
N PRO A 199 -21.61 12.69 4.38
CA PRO A 199 -23.02 12.32 4.46
C PRO A 199 -23.65 12.77 5.79
N ASP A 200 -24.84 13.32 5.74
CA ASP A 200 -25.62 13.83 6.88
C ASP A 200 -24.95 14.98 7.66
N GLN A 201 -23.99 15.66 7.05
CA GLN A 201 -23.32 16.81 7.65
C GLN A 201 -23.35 18.02 6.72
N GLN A 202 -23.32 19.23 7.30
CA GLN A 202 -23.12 20.45 6.51
C GLN A 202 -21.70 20.47 5.94
N PRO A 203 -21.52 20.88 4.67
CA PRO A 203 -20.21 21.06 4.08
C PRO A 203 -19.35 22.04 4.91
N PHE A 204 -18.07 21.75 5.04
CA PHE A 204 -17.11 22.62 5.73
C PHE A 204 -15.84 22.82 4.90
N SER A 205 -15.23 23.99 5.09
CA SER A 205 -14.00 24.34 4.38
C SER A 205 -12.82 23.53 4.90
N VAL A 206 -12.00 23.04 3.98
CA VAL A 206 -10.78 22.29 4.29
C VAL A 206 -9.63 22.74 3.37
N PRO A 207 -8.47 23.14 3.89
CA PRO A 207 -7.27 23.32 3.10
C PRO A 207 -6.74 21.95 2.65
N LEU A 208 -6.45 21.80 1.35
CA LEU A 208 -5.98 20.55 0.77
C LEU A 208 -4.67 20.76 0.00
N MET A 209 -3.67 19.93 0.29
CA MET A 209 -2.41 19.88 -0.45
C MET A 209 -2.38 18.62 -1.33
N VAL A 210 -2.02 18.78 -2.59
CA VAL A 210 -1.88 17.66 -3.54
C VAL A 210 -0.63 16.86 -3.25
N CYS A 211 -0.79 15.58 -2.88
CA CYS A 211 0.32 14.66 -2.59
C CYS A 211 0.64 13.73 -3.76
N SER A 212 -0.37 13.34 -4.54
CA SER A 212 -0.18 12.40 -5.66
C SER A 212 -1.29 12.53 -6.69
N GLN A 213 -0.97 12.21 -7.94
CA GLN A 213 -1.93 12.11 -9.03
C GLN A 213 -1.61 10.88 -9.85
N GLN A 214 -2.57 9.97 -10.01
CA GLN A 214 -2.38 8.72 -10.73
C GLN A 214 -3.60 8.44 -11.61
N ARG A 215 -3.35 8.09 -12.87
CA ARG A 215 -4.40 7.58 -13.75
C ARG A 215 -4.71 6.14 -13.35
N GLN A 216 -5.97 5.83 -13.19
CA GLN A 216 -6.46 4.50 -12.86
C GLN A 216 -7.58 4.10 -13.83
N VAL A 217 -7.72 2.78 -14.03
CA VAL A 217 -8.76 2.21 -14.88
C VAL A 217 -9.66 1.34 -14.02
N LEU A 218 -10.96 1.58 -14.07
CA LEU A 218 -11.94 0.70 -13.43
C LEU A 218 -12.03 -0.64 -14.20
N PRO A 219 -12.51 -1.72 -13.56
CA PRO A 219 -12.78 -2.98 -14.24
C PRO A 219 -13.74 -2.85 -15.45
N SER A 220 -14.53 -1.78 -15.49
CA SER A 220 -15.40 -1.41 -16.62
C SER A 220 -14.65 -0.77 -17.80
N GLY A 221 -13.35 -0.55 -17.72
CA GLY A 221 -12.53 0.14 -18.72
C GLY A 221 -12.56 1.67 -18.62
N VAL A 222 -13.32 2.25 -17.70
CA VAL A 222 -13.39 3.72 -17.52
C VAL A 222 -12.14 4.21 -16.82
N GLU A 223 -11.45 5.17 -17.44
CA GLU A 223 -10.29 5.85 -16.86
C GLU A 223 -10.69 7.01 -15.97
N PHE A 224 -9.96 7.20 -14.88
CA PHE A 224 -10.12 8.35 -14.00
C PHE A 224 -8.77 8.76 -13.38
N LEU A 225 -8.69 10.02 -12.92
CA LEU A 225 -7.58 10.52 -12.13
C LEU A 225 -7.89 10.32 -10.64
N ARG A 226 -7.05 9.52 -9.97
CA ARG A 226 -7.06 9.43 -8.51
C ARG A 226 -6.05 10.43 -7.96
N ILE A 227 -6.55 11.39 -7.18
CA ILE A 227 -5.73 12.46 -6.60
C ILE A 227 -5.71 12.27 -5.08
N GLY A 228 -4.52 12.04 -4.53
CA GLY A 228 -4.29 12.01 -3.09
C GLY A 228 -4.04 13.41 -2.54
N LEU A 229 -4.82 13.79 -1.52
CA LEU A 229 -4.86 15.11 -0.92
C LEU A 229 -4.62 15.00 0.59
N GLN A 230 -3.73 15.82 1.12
CA GLN A 230 -3.46 15.94 2.55
C GLN A 230 -4.25 17.11 3.12
N PHE A 231 -4.85 16.92 4.30
CA PHE A 231 -5.45 18.03 5.04
C PHE A 231 -4.37 18.99 5.53
N GLY A 232 -4.61 20.28 5.35
CA GLY A 232 -3.91 21.31 6.08
C GLY A 232 -4.51 21.48 7.48
N GLN A 233 -4.45 22.69 8.03
CA GLN A 233 -5.04 22.96 9.33
C GLN A 233 -6.58 22.89 9.23
N LEU A 234 -7.16 21.85 9.81
CA LEU A 234 -8.62 21.66 9.84
C LEU A 234 -9.30 22.69 10.73
N PRO A 235 -10.53 23.12 10.37
CA PRO A 235 -11.38 23.92 11.27
C PRO A 235 -11.68 23.16 12.56
N ARG A 236 -11.98 23.89 13.62
CA ARG A 236 -12.31 23.32 14.92
C ARG A 236 -13.47 22.33 14.83
N GLY A 237 -13.25 21.10 15.29
CA GLY A 237 -14.25 20.02 15.29
C GLY A 237 -14.37 19.25 13.96
N ALA A 238 -13.71 19.67 12.89
CA ALA A 238 -13.76 18.95 11.61
C ALA A 238 -13.08 17.58 11.68
N ASP A 239 -12.01 17.46 12.45
CA ASP A 239 -11.33 16.20 12.74
C ASP A 239 -12.26 15.20 13.42
N GLU A 240 -13.07 15.62 14.38
CA GLU A 240 -14.06 14.78 15.05
C GLU A 240 -15.15 14.29 14.08
N LEU A 241 -15.62 15.15 13.17
CA LEU A 241 -16.61 14.80 12.16
C LEU A 241 -16.05 13.73 11.20
N ILE A 242 -14.82 13.91 10.73
CA ILE A 242 -14.11 12.97 9.86
C ILE A 242 -13.94 11.61 10.55
N GLN A 243 -13.45 11.61 11.80
CA GLN A 243 -13.26 10.38 12.56
C GLN A 243 -14.58 9.65 12.82
N ARG A 244 -15.65 10.39 13.17
CA ARG A 244 -16.98 9.81 13.38
C ARG A 244 -17.51 9.14 12.11
N TYR A 245 -17.35 9.77 10.96
CA TYR A 245 -17.71 9.18 9.67
C TYR A 245 -16.93 7.90 9.43
N ILE A 246 -15.59 7.91 9.59
CA ILE A 246 -14.72 6.74 9.39
C ILE A 246 -15.18 5.57 10.30
N PHE A 247 -15.36 5.80 11.59
CA PHE A 247 -15.78 4.77 12.54
C PHE A 247 -17.18 4.23 12.25
N ARG A 248 -18.12 5.07 11.83
CA ARG A 248 -19.47 4.64 11.47
C ARG A 248 -19.43 3.64 10.30
N VAL A 249 -18.79 4.05 9.20
CA VAL A 249 -18.74 3.23 7.98
C VAL A 249 -17.93 1.94 8.21
N ASP A 250 -16.83 2.01 8.93
CA ASP A 250 -16.02 0.82 9.23
C ASP A 250 -16.80 -0.20 10.08
N ARG A 251 -17.54 0.27 11.08
CA ARG A 251 -18.40 -0.57 11.91
C ARG A 251 -19.52 -1.23 11.11
N GLU A 252 -20.20 -0.49 10.23
CA GLU A 252 -21.24 -1.02 9.35
C GLU A 252 -20.68 -2.08 8.39
N ARG A 253 -19.50 -1.83 7.85
CA ARG A 253 -18.78 -2.78 6.98
C ARG A 253 -18.45 -4.08 7.73
N THR A 254 -17.98 -3.95 8.96
CA THR A 254 -17.64 -5.09 9.81
C THR A 254 -18.90 -5.90 10.19
N ALA A 255 -20.01 -5.22 10.52
CA ALA A 255 -21.29 -5.87 10.82
C ALA A 255 -21.81 -6.67 9.62
N ARG A 256 -21.80 -6.08 8.42
CA ARG A 256 -22.20 -6.79 7.17
C ARG A 256 -21.32 -8.02 6.88
N ARG A 257 -20.01 -7.93 7.14
CA ARG A 257 -19.06 -9.02 6.91
C ARG A 257 -19.24 -10.17 7.90
N ASN A 258 -19.69 -9.86 9.12
CA ASN A 258 -19.94 -10.85 10.18
C ASN A 258 -21.37 -11.39 10.18
N GLY A 259 -22.19 -11.05 9.19
CA GLY A 259 -23.57 -11.57 9.08
C GLY A 259 -24.54 -11.03 10.13
N VAL A 260 -24.20 -9.94 10.78
CA VAL A 260 -25.02 -9.24 11.78
C VAL A 260 -25.59 -7.97 11.12
N ALA A 261 -26.44 -8.14 10.12
CA ALA A 261 -27.19 -7.03 9.49
C ALA A 261 -28.65 -7.48 9.29
#